data_edd399c18c1dd0acbc218e76308a9fab
#
_entry.id   edd399c18c1dd0acbc218e76308a9fab
#
_cell.length_a   1.000
_cell.length_b   1.000
_cell.length_c   1.000
_cell.angle_alpha   90.00
_cell.angle_beta   90.00
_cell.angle_gamma   90.00
#
_symmetry.space_group_name_H-M   'P 1'
#
loop_
_entity.id
_entity.type
_entity.pdbx_description
1 polymer ?
#
loop_
_entity_poly.entity_id
_entity_poly.type
_entity_poly.pdbx_seq_one_letter_code
_entity_poly.pdbx_strand_id
1 'polypeptide(L)'
;MISKKFLFIFLLFFITCSENSLPVNEITTTSTTLISNEIVNEEEPDVYVMLLWHQHQPYYPKDGDGHFTKPWVRLHATKDYLDMVELVQKYEGLRVTFNLTPTLLNQLRELESGVKDIYWIHTEIEATKLDDAQKTFIRNRFFDINSRTINKSQRYLELKNLRQFPDKWTEADYLDLQVLFNLGWTDPKYLLEEPLISINHKESNFTENDKATVLEVHMDIIQKVIPTHLKAYQENNIEIITTPYAHPILPLIHDSNLGKIGDTQSPFPEKNYKYPEDAQVHVTKGKQVFENNFGFPPNGMWPGEGAVAQDVLKYFNNENISWIASGEQPLSKSLDVRFQRWVGGVSSKPELLYRPWNTKLDNGESVAIFFRDNYLSDNMFNYSSKRTDLAVAEFENTMIQIREKTTGLEFTPVVSIIADGENFWESYSNDGIDFLNGMYDVLTKYEWIQTVTPSEYLEMHQNNLDVIENLYPASWFQPNYATWIGEVDENLAWDYLYKVRDDFEIAKNSNNHS
;
A
#
# COMPACT_ATOMS: atom_id res chain seq x y z
N MET A 1 -40.42 43.04 18.29
CA MET A 1 -40.17 44.40 17.85
C MET A 1 -38.97 44.45 16.92
N ILE A 2 -39.26 44.96 15.74
CA ILE A 2 -38.37 45.48 14.68
C ILE A 2 -37.50 44.50 13.87
N SER A 3 -38.08 44.20 12.72
CA SER A 3 -37.53 43.75 11.45
C SER A 3 -36.43 44.65 10.89
N LYS A 4 -35.43 44.08 10.22
CA LYS A 4 -34.80 44.71 9.05
C LYS A 4 -34.45 43.68 7.98
N LYS A 5 -35.20 43.75 6.88
CA LYS A 5 -34.92 43.18 5.58
C LYS A 5 -33.77 43.94 4.92
N PHE A 6 -32.83 43.25 4.27
CA PHE A 6 -31.94 43.84 3.26
C PHE A 6 -32.24 43.25 1.89
N LEU A 7 -32.52 44.18 0.98
CA LEU A 7 -32.91 44.01 -0.41
C LEU A 7 -31.63 43.96 -1.27
N PHE A 8 -31.44 42.92 -2.11
CA PHE A 8 -30.41 42.90 -3.13
C PHE A 8 -30.99 43.39 -4.45
N ILE A 9 -30.39 44.43 -4.99
CA ILE A 9 -30.71 45.03 -6.30
C ILE A 9 -29.84 44.37 -7.36
N PHE A 10 -30.50 43.78 -8.38
CA PHE A 10 -29.88 43.34 -9.64
C PHE A 10 -29.76 44.55 -10.58
N LEU A 11 -28.55 44.87 -11.01
CA LEU A 11 -28.30 45.77 -12.13
C LEU A 11 -28.03 44.93 -13.40
N LEU A 12 -28.98 45.00 -14.33
CA LEU A 12 -28.86 44.56 -15.71
C LEU A 12 -28.27 45.69 -16.55
N PHE A 13 -27.12 45.46 -17.18
CA PHE A 13 -26.63 46.34 -18.25
C PHE A 13 -26.99 45.73 -19.61
N PHE A 14 -27.88 46.45 -20.34
CA PHE A 14 -28.09 46.29 -21.76
C PHE A 14 -27.05 47.14 -22.50
N ILE A 15 -26.28 46.54 -23.42
CA ILE A 15 -25.54 47.31 -24.42
C ILE A 15 -26.16 46.99 -25.78
N THR A 16 -26.65 48.06 -26.41
CA THR A 16 -27.28 48.12 -27.71
C THR A 16 -26.22 48.08 -28.82
N CYS A 17 -26.49 47.29 -29.87
CA CYS A 17 -25.78 47.32 -31.14
C CYS A 17 -26.00 48.68 -31.84
N SER A 18 -24.93 49.20 -32.42
CA SER A 18 -25.04 50.15 -33.56
C SER A 18 -24.18 49.62 -34.72
N GLU A 19 -24.84 49.42 -35.84
CA GLU A 19 -24.25 49.11 -37.15
C GLU A 19 -23.45 50.31 -37.68
N ASN A 20 -22.23 50.04 -38.14
CA ASN A 20 -21.59 50.89 -39.15
C ASN A 20 -20.80 50.02 -40.15
N SER A 21 -21.27 50.04 -41.37
CA SER A 21 -20.69 49.42 -42.56
C SER A 21 -19.53 50.26 -43.12
N LEU A 22 -18.44 49.61 -43.57
CA LEU A 22 -17.55 49.96 -44.69
C LEU A 22 -16.20 49.20 -44.55
N PRO A 23 -15.40 48.97 -45.64
CA PRO A 23 -15.68 48.35 -46.92
C PRO A 23 -14.85 47.03 -47.16
N VAL A 24 -15.25 46.27 -48.14
CA VAL A 24 -14.59 45.07 -48.68
C VAL A 24 -13.17 45.39 -49.13
N ASN A 25 -12.18 44.67 -48.61
CA ASN A 25 -10.86 44.52 -49.22
C ASN A 25 -10.52 43.04 -49.37
N GLU A 26 -9.90 42.74 -50.47
CA GLU A 26 -9.57 41.44 -51.08
C GLU A 26 -9.05 40.37 -50.14
N ILE A 27 -9.61 39.18 -50.32
CA ILE A 27 -9.18 37.96 -49.66
C ILE A 27 -7.89 37.47 -50.33
N THR A 28 -6.78 37.68 -49.63
CA THR A 28 -5.54 36.94 -49.94
C THR A 28 -5.67 35.56 -49.32
N THR A 29 -5.78 34.54 -50.16
CA THR A 29 -5.76 33.13 -49.75
C THR A 29 -4.40 32.79 -49.15
N THR A 30 -4.30 32.83 -47.85
CA THR A 30 -3.18 32.24 -47.12
C THR A 30 -3.44 30.73 -47.02
N SER A 31 -2.63 29.95 -47.70
CA SER A 31 -2.60 28.50 -47.55
C SER A 31 -2.37 28.14 -46.07
N THR A 32 -3.41 27.66 -45.44
CA THR A 32 -3.28 27.02 -44.13
C THR A 32 -2.58 25.68 -44.38
N THR A 33 -1.30 25.63 -44.09
CA THR A 33 -0.57 24.37 -43.97
C THR A 33 -1.22 23.61 -42.81
N LEU A 34 -2.00 22.59 -43.12
CA LEU A 34 -2.41 21.59 -42.16
C LEU A 34 -1.13 20.97 -41.60
N ILE A 35 -0.76 21.34 -40.38
CA ILE A 35 0.18 20.54 -39.63
C ILE A 35 -0.56 19.23 -39.40
N SER A 36 -0.23 18.23 -40.21
CA SER A 36 -0.54 16.85 -39.86
C SER A 36 0.18 16.60 -38.53
N ASN A 37 -0.57 16.49 -37.44
CA ASN A 37 -0.08 15.79 -36.28
C ASN A 37 0.26 14.38 -36.81
N GLU A 38 1.52 14.12 -37.10
CA GLU A 38 2.02 12.75 -37.09
C GLU A 38 1.69 12.23 -35.71
N ILE A 39 0.71 11.33 -35.64
CA ILE A 39 0.57 10.42 -34.53
C ILE A 39 1.89 9.65 -34.60
N VAL A 40 2.83 10.02 -33.74
CA VAL A 40 3.97 9.18 -33.40
C VAL A 40 3.32 7.96 -32.77
N ASN A 41 3.17 6.89 -33.57
CA ASN A 41 2.91 5.58 -33.00
C ASN A 41 4.19 5.26 -32.22
N GLU A 42 4.20 5.55 -30.92
CA GLU A 42 5.18 4.94 -30.02
C GLU A 42 4.94 3.43 -30.15
N GLU A 43 5.94 2.70 -30.61
CA GLU A 43 5.86 1.24 -30.67
C GLU A 43 5.64 0.75 -29.24
N GLU A 44 4.65 -0.14 -29.06
CA GLU A 44 4.44 -0.77 -27.75
C GLU A 44 5.73 -1.46 -27.30
N PRO A 45 6.05 -1.44 -25.98
CA PRO A 45 7.22 -2.16 -25.47
C PRO A 45 7.04 -3.67 -25.66
N ASP A 46 8.12 -4.44 -25.59
CA ASP A 46 8.01 -5.90 -25.61
C ASP A 46 7.36 -6.45 -24.34
N VAL A 47 7.51 -5.73 -23.21
CA VAL A 47 7.01 -6.14 -21.90
C VAL A 47 6.58 -4.91 -21.08
N TYR A 48 5.36 -4.93 -20.58
CA TYR A 48 4.93 -4.03 -19.49
C TYR A 48 5.27 -4.63 -18.12
N VAL A 49 5.59 -3.77 -17.16
CA VAL A 49 5.78 -4.16 -15.75
C VAL A 49 4.87 -3.33 -14.86
N MET A 50 4.03 -3.99 -14.10
CA MET A 50 3.19 -3.40 -13.06
C MET A 50 3.81 -3.68 -11.70
N LEU A 51 4.20 -2.61 -11.00
CA LEU A 51 4.66 -2.66 -9.61
C LEU A 51 3.52 -2.21 -8.69
N LEU A 52 3.22 -3.00 -7.65
CA LEU A 52 2.29 -2.61 -6.61
C LEU A 52 2.93 -2.83 -5.24
N TRP A 53 3.09 -1.74 -4.51
CA TRP A 53 3.53 -1.73 -3.12
C TRP A 53 2.34 -1.67 -2.18
N HIS A 54 2.13 -2.74 -1.41
CA HIS A 54 1.05 -2.86 -0.44
C HIS A 54 1.51 -2.31 0.91
N GLN A 55 1.01 -1.12 1.28
CA GLN A 55 1.30 -0.49 2.57
C GLN A 55 0.14 -0.72 3.53
N HIS A 56 0.39 -1.50 4.57
CA HIS A 56 -0.63 -1.98 5.48
C HIS A 56 -0.20 -1.91 6.93
N GLN A 57 -1.08 -1.28 7.75
CA GLN A 57 -1.03 -1.44 9.20
C GLN A 57 -2.44 -1.75 9.71
N PRO A 58 -2.60 -2.74 10.60
CA PRO A 58 -3.87 -2.99 11.25
C PRO A 58 -4.25 -1.82 12.16
N TYR A 59 -5.50 -1.77 12.57
CA TYR A 59 -5.90 -0.79 13.58
C TYR A 59 -5.27 -1.13 14.93
N TYR A 60 -4.52 -0.20 15.50
CA TYR A 60 -3.99 -0.31 16.85
C TYR A 60 -4.92 0.39 17.83
N PRO A 61 -5.44 -0.32 18.86
CA PRO A 61 -6.31 0.31 19.83
C PRO A 61 -5.55 1.36 20.65
N LYS A 62 -6.30 2.33 21.15
CA LYS A 62 -5.79 3.34 22.07
C LYS A 62 -5.96 2.88 23.51
N ASP A 63 -5.06 3.33 24.37
CA ASP A 63 -5.17 3.18 25.82
C ASP A 63 -6.20 4.16 26.42
N GLY A 64 -6.32 4.16 27.75
CA GLY A 64 -7.25 5.01 28.48
C GLY A 64 -6.96 6.52 28.38
N ASP A 65 -5.74 6.88 27.98
CA ASP A 65 -5.29 8.26 27.81
C ASP A 65 -5.37 8.70 26.32
N GLY A 66 -5.80 7.81 25.44
CA GLY A 66 -5.98 8.09 24.02
C GLY A 66 -4.73 7.89 23.16
N HIS A 67 -3.69 7.22 23.66
CA HIS A 67 -2.46 6.95 22.92
C HIS A 67 -2.54 5.58 22.22
N PHE A 68 -2.02 5.48 21.00
CA PHE A 68 -1.89 4.19 20.34
C PHE A 68 -1.01 3.23 21.15
N THR A 69 -1.48 2.00 21.35
CA THR A 69 -0.78 0.96 22.10
C THR A 69 0.42 0.36 21.36
N LYS A 70 0.59 0.70 20.10
CA LYS A 70 1.69 0.26 19.24
C LYS A 70 2.21 1.41 18.39
N PRO A 71 3.52 1.46 18.07
CA PRO A 71 4.15 2.58 17.37
C PRO A 71 4.22 2.39 15.85
N TRP A 72 3.79 1.24 15.30
CA TRP A 72 4.22 0.79 13.99
C TRP A 72 3.81 1.73 12.85
N VAL A 73 2.61 2.35 12.91
CA VAL A 73 2.21 3.35 11.90
C VAL A 73 3.21 4.52 11.86
N ARG A 74 3.60 5.05 13.03
CA ARG A 74 4.56 6.15 13.10
C ARG A 74 5.93 5.71 12.59
N LEU A 75 6.41 4.57 13.05
CA LEU A 75 7.76 4.11 12.76
C LEU A 75 7.94 3.81 11.27
N HIS A 76 6.97 3.16 10.63
CA HIS A 76 7.00 2.97 9.18
C HIS A 76 6.74 4.27 8.40
N ALA A 77 5.96 5.22 8.96
CA ALA A 77 5.80 6.52 8.32
C ALA A 77 7.11 7.31 8.25
N THR A 78 7.98 7.17 9.26
CA THR A 78 9.29 7.85 9.30
C THR A 78 10.39 7.10 8.55
N LYS A 79 10.08 5.93 7.99
CA LYS A 79 11.05 5.04 7.36
C LYS A 79 10.69 4.65 5.93
N ASP A 80 9.48 4.13 5.70
CA ASP A 80 9.16 3.43 4.45
C ASP A 80 8.12 4.16 3.58
N TYR A 81 7.10 4.81 4.19
CA TYR A 81 5.97 5.30 3.39
C TYR A 81 6.27 6.54 2.57
N LEU A 82 7.14 7.42 3.05
CA LEU A 82 7.46 8.66 2.35
C LEU A 82 8.61 8.48 1.35
N ASP A 83 9.69 7.81 1.74
CA ASP A 83 10.89 7.65 0.91
C ASP A 83 10.62 6.86 -0.37
N MET A 84 9.77 5.81 -0.30
CA MET A 84 9.41 4.99 -1.47
C MET A 84 8.73 5.81 -2.56
N VAL A 85 7.77 6.67 -2.21
CA VAL A 85 7.10 7.53 -3.20
C VAL A 85 8.02 8.64 -3.70
N GLU A 86 8.84 9.23 -2.82
CA GLU A 86 9.84 10.22 -3.22
C GLU A 86 10.91 9.63 -4.15
N LEU A 87 11.22 8.33 -4.00
CA LEU A 87 12.16 7.65 -4.86
C LEU A 87 11.59 7.49 -6.28
N VAL A 88 10.31 7.09 -6.42
CA VAL A 88 9.63 6.98 -7.73
C VAL A 88 9.69 8.30 -8.49
N GLN A 89 9.48 9.44 -7.82
CA GLN A 89 9.48 10.77 -8.45
C GLN A 89 10.85 11.18 -9.04
N LYS A 90 11.94 10.46 -8.73
CA LYS A 90 13.29 10.72 -9.31
C LYS A 90 13.48 10.09 -10.69
N TYR A 91 12.60 9.16 -11.07
CA TYR A 91 12.72 8.39 -12.31
C TYR A 91 11.69 8.85 -13.33
N GLU A 92 12.13 9.48 -14.40
CA GLU A 92 11.27 9.86 -15.52
C GLU A 92 10.70 8.60 -16.19
N GLY A 93 9.40 8.58 -16.45
CA GLY A 93 8.71 7.47 -17.09
C GLY A 93 8.39 6.28 -16.19
N LEU A 94 8.91 6.22 -14.96
CA LEU A 94 8.56 5.16 -14.02
C LEU A 94 7.10 5.31 -13.56
N ARG A 95 6.35 4.20 -13.58
CA ARG A 95 4.97 4.10 -13.09
C ARG A 95 4.87 3.04 -12.01
N VAL A 96 4.30 3.39 -10.86
CA VAL A 96 4.16 2.50 -9.70
C VAL A 96 2.78 2.66 -9.08
N THR A 97 2.21 1.57 -8.59
CA THR A 97 0.95 1.60 -7.84
C THR A 97 1.23 1.48 -6.34
N PHE A 98 0.66 2.38 -5.54
CA PHE A 98 0.69 2.30 -4.08
C PHE A 98 -0.69 1.98 -3.55
N ASN A 99 -0.78 0.90 -2.79
CA ASN A 99 -1.96 0.57 -2.01
C ASN A 99 -1.79 1.08 -0.58
N LEU A 100 -2.68 1.97 -0.14
CA LEU A 100 -2.70 2.51 1.21
C LEU A 100 -3.98 2.03 1.91
N THR A 101 -3.83 1.18 2.95
CA THR A 101 -5.00 0.62 3.62
C THR A 101 -5.78 1.68 4.41
N PRO A 102 -7.12 1.57 4.51
CA PRO A 102 -7.94 2.57 5.21
C PRO A 102 -7.57 2.73 6.69
N THR A 103 -7.17 1.64 7.35
CA THR A 103 -6.71 1.66 8.75
C THR A 103 -5.39 2.41 8.90
N LEU A 104 -4.47 2.27 7.96
CA LEU A 104 -3.24 3.05 7.90
C LEU A 104 -3.56 4.54 7.71
N LEU A 105 -4.37 4.90 6.70
CA LEU A 105 -4.74 6.29 6.41
C LEU A 105 -5.39 6.99 7.61
N ASN A 106 -6.33 6.32 8.29
CA ASN A 106 -6.98 6.89 9.47
C ASN A 106 -5.97 7.14 10.60
N GLN A 107 -5.07 6.20 10.87
CA GLN A 107 -4.06 6.34 11.92
C GLN A 107 -3.00 7.40 11.57
N LEU A 108 -2.61 7.54 10.31
CA LEU A 108 -1.76 8.65 9.86
C LEU A 108 -2.42 10.01 10.14
N ARG A 109 -3.70 10.18 9.81
CA ARG A 109 -4.43 11.41 10.12
C ARG A 109 -4.55 11.71 11.62
N GLU A 110 -4.71 10.68 12.42
CA GLU A 110 -4.72 10.85 13.87
C GLU A 110 -3.33 11.26 14.40
N LEU A 111 -2.24 10.68 13.90
CA LEU A 111 -0.87 11.10 14.23
C LEU A 111 -0.62 12.55 13.79
N GLU A 112 -1.03 12.93 12.57
CA GLU A 112 -0.95 14.32 12.07
C GLU A 112 -1.72 15.30 12.97
N SER A 113 -2.83 14.86 13.57
CA SER A 113 -3.63 15.67 14.50
C SER A 113 -3.03 15.77 15.91
N GLY A 114 -1.90 15.10 16.16
CA GLY A 114 -1.18 15.13 17.44
C GLY A 114 -1.49 13.96 18.38
N VAL A 115 -2.25 12.94 17.94
CA VAL A 115 -2.34 11.68 18.69
C VAL A 115 -0.98 11.01 18.68
N LYS A 116 -0.56 10.48 19.83
CA LYS A 116 0.76 9.87 20.00
C LYS A 116 0.63 8.37 20.25
N ASP A 117 1.71 7.64 20.01
CA ASP A 117 1.84 6.25 20.46
C ASP A 117 2.58 6.16 21.79
N ILE A 118 2.45 5.03 22.46
CA ILE A 118 3.05 4.79 23.77
C ILE A 118 4.59 4.87 23.76
N TYR A 119 5.27 4.59 22.61
CA TYR A 119 6.73 4.74 22.51
C TYR A 119 7.12 6.21 22.37
N TRP A 120 6.31 7.02 21.64
CA TRP A 120 6.48 8.47 21.61
C TRP A 120 6.39 9.07 23.01
N ILE A 121 5.33 8.71 23.76
CA ILE A 121 5.14 9.20 25.14
C ILE A 121 6.35 8.86 26.02
N HIS A 122 6.86 7.62 25.95
CA HIS A 122 8.04 7.23 26.72
C HIS A 122 9.33 7.88 26.20
N THR A 123 9.37 8.32 24.97
CA THR A 123 10.49 9.11 24.43
C THR A 123 10.46 10.55 24.96
N GLU A 124 9.29 11.20 25.00
CA GLU A 124 9.18 12.61 25.41
C GLU A 124 9.53 12.84 26.89
N ILE A 125 9.36 11.85 27.76
CA ILE A 125 9.70 12.00 29.18
C ILE A 125 11.20 12.24 29.32
N GLU A 126 11.57 13.31 30.06
CA GLU A 126 12.96 13.57 30.40
C GLU A 126 13.58 12.37 31.13
N ALA A 127 14.78 11.94 30.75
CA ALA A 127 15.41 10.76 31.31
C ALA A 127 15.56 10.82 32.84
N THR A 128 15.75 12.01 33.39
CA THR A 128 15.83 12.28 34.86
C THR A 128 14.49 12.15 35.58
N LYS A 129 13.35 12.17 34.85
CA LYS A 129 11.99 12.10 35.40
C LYS A 129 11.32 10.74 35.23
N LEU A 130 12.00 9.77 34.61
CA LEU A 130 11.47 8.44 34.38
C LEU A 130 11.24 7.70 35.71
N ASP A 131 10.04 7.18 35.91
CA ASP A 131 9.75 6.23 36.98
C ASP A 131 10.21 4.80 36.63
N ASP A 132 10.08 3.87 37.58
CA ASP A 132 10.56 2.49 37.42
C ASP A 132 9.78 1.70 36.34
N ALA A 133 8.48 1.98 36.16
CA ALA A 133 7.65 1.35 35.15
C ALA A 133 8.06 1.83 33.74
N GLN A 134 8.25 3.13 33.58
CA GLN A 134 8.71 3.76 32.34
C GLN A 134 10.12 3.31 31.97
N LYS A 135 11.06 3.26 32.93
CA LYS A 135 12.39 2.69 32.76
C LYS A 135 12.34 1.24 32.30
N THR A 136 11.44 0.45 32.87
CA THR A 136 11.23 -0.95 32.47
C THR A 136 10.67 -1.07 31.08
N PHE A 137 9.70 -0.24 30.69
CA PHE A 137 9.17 -0.19 29.35
C PHE A 137 10.27 0.12 28.33
N ILE A 138 11.04 1.21 28.53
CA ILE A 138 12.12 1.62 27.62
C ILE A 138 13.15 0.50 27.46
N ARG A 139 13.67 -0.07 28.56
CA ARG A 139 14.63 -1.19 28.48
C ARG A 139 14.09 -2.41 27.75
N ASN A 140 12.79 -2.67 27.83
CA ASN A 140 12.19 -3.85 27.21
C ASN A 140 11.79 -3.64 25.76
N ARG A 141 11.37 -2.43 25.40
CA ARG A 141 10.69 -2.17 24.14
C ARG A 141 11.50 -1.32 23.15
N PHE A 142 12.47 -0.52 23.59
CA PHE A 142 13.25 0.32 22.68
C PHE A 142 14.40 -0.43 21.97
N PHE A 143 14.25 -1.76 21.90
CA PHE A 143 15.01 -2.67 21.03
C PHE A 143 14.09 -3.42 20.06
N ASP A 144 12.84 -2.98 19.91
CA ASP A 144 11.90 -3.50 18.92
C ASP A 144 12.23 -2.90 17.55
N ILE A 145 13.32 -3.35 16.99
CA ILE A 145 13.89 -2.93 15.71
C ILE A 145 14.81 -4.04 15.18
N ASN A 146 15.07 -4.05 13.88
CA ASN A 146 15.96 -5.04 13.28
C ASN A 146 17.36 -5.00 13.93
N SER A 147 17.91 -6.17 14.19
CA SER A 147 19.23 -6.31 14.80
C SER A 147 20.36 -5.69 13.96
N ARG A 148 20.20 -5.57 12.64
CA ARG A 148 21.17 -4.89 11.77
C ARG A 148 21.31 -3.41 12.15
N THR A 149 20.19 -2.72 12.42
CA THR A 149 20.18 -1.33 12.86
C THR A 149 20.89 -1.17 14.20
N ILE A 150 20.58 -2.03 15.17
CA ILE A 150 21.27 -2.00 16.47
C ILE A 150 22.77 -2.20 16.31
N ASN A 151 23.19 -3.12 15.45
CA ASN A 151 24.61 -3.45 15.24
C ASN A 151 25.38 -2.36 14.48
N LYS A 152 24.72 -1.40 13.82
CA LYS A 152 25.37 -0.24 13.18
C LYS A 152 25.89 0.78 14.20
N SER A 153 25.31 0.85 15.41
CA SER A 153 25.71 1.77 16.48
C SER A 153 26.37 1.02 17.63
N GLN A 154 27.63 1.34 17.93
CA GLN A 154 28.36 0.76 19.05
C GLN A 154 27.60 1.00 20.37
N ARG A 155 27.10 2.23 20.57
CA ARG A 155 26.37 2.60 21.78
C ARG A 155 25.05 1.83 21.92
N TYR A 156 24.30 1.65 20.81
CA TYR A 156 23.04 0.90 20.85
C TYR A 156 23.28 -0.57 21.21
N LEU A 157 24.34 -1.17 20.68
CA LEU A 157 24.75 -2.53 21.00
C LEU A 157 25.17 -2.67 22.47
N GLU A 158 25.92 -1.69 23.02
CA GLU A 158 26.28 -1.64 24.44
C GLU A 158 25.03 -1.61 25.33
N LEU A 159 24.06 -0.75 25.03
CA LEU A 159 22.79 -0.65 25.76
C LEU A 159 21.98 -1.96 25.66
N LYS A 160 21.96 -2.62 24.49
CA LYS A 160 21.33 -3.94 24.33
C LYS A 160 21.98 -4.98 25.25
N ASN A 161 23.30 -5.00 25.36
CA ASN A 161 24.03 -5.90 26.24
C ASN A 161 23.81 -5.55 27.73
N LEU A 162 23.64 -4.26 28.04
CA LEU A 162 23.36 -3.78 29.38
C LEU A 162 21.94 -4.11 29.85
N ARG A 163 21.01 -4.42 28.94
CA ARG A 163 19.57 -4.66 29.22
C ARG A 163 19.32 -5.64 30.35
N GLN A 164 20.15 -6.68 30.48
CA GLN A 164 20.00 -7.72 31.50
C GLN A 164 20.48 -7.28 32.91
N PHE A 165 21.06 -6.07 33.05
CA PHE A 165 21.59 -5.52 34.30
C PHE A 165 20.91 -4.18 34.66
N PRO A 166 19.62 -4.20 35.10
CA PRO A 166 18.84 -2.96 35.33
C PRO A 166 19.51 -1.99 36.31
N ASP A 167 20.17 -2.51 37.34
CA ASP A 167 20.81 -1.71 38.39
C ASP A 167 22.05 -0.95 37.91
N LYS A 168 22.55 -1.24 36.71
CA LYS A 168 23.71 -0.55 36.11
C LYS A 168 23.33 0.61 35.20
N TRP A 169 22.03 0.79 34.93
CA TRP A 169 21.58 1.86 34.05
C TRP A 169 21.62 3.22 34.72
N THR A 170 22.17 4.19 34.01
CA THR A 170 22.19 5.60 34.36
C THR A 170 21.11 6.37 33.57
N GLU A 171 20.81 7.59 34.00
CA GLU A 171 19.92 8.50 33.25
C GLU A 171 20.43 8.76 31.82
N ALA A 172 21.73 8.87 31.64
CA ALA A 172 22.34 9.02 30.31
C ALA A 172 22.09 7.79 29.41
N ASP A 173 22.07 6.56 29.96
CA ASP A 173 21.77 5.35 29.21
C ASP A 173 20.32 5.34 28.69
N TYR A 174 19.37 5.82 29.49
CA TYR A 174 17.98 5.96 29.07
C TYR A 174 17.83 7.03 28.00
N LEU A 175 18.47 8.19 28.15
CA LEU A 175 18.41 9.25 27.17
C LEU A 175 19.03 8.80 25.82
N ASP A 176 20.20 8.16 25.87
CA ASP A 176 20.82 7.61 24.66
C ASP A 176 19.90 6.59 23.98
N LEU A 177 19.26 5.69 24.75
CA LEU A 177 18.34 4.70 24.18
C LEU A 177 17.09 5.33 23.58
N GLN A 178 16.52 6.37 24.22
CA GLN A 178 15.39 7.11 23.67
C GLN A 178 15.71 7.75 22.31
N VAL A 179 16.90 8.30 22.16
CA VAL A 179 17.33 8.91 20.90
C VAL A 179 17.67 7.84 19.86
N LEU A 180 18.49 6.86 20.21
CA LEU A 180 18.96 5.82 19.29
C LEU A 180 17.83 4.97 18.70
N PHE A 181 16.79 4.68 19.49
CA PHE A 181 15.61 3.96 19.00
C PHE A 181 14.91 4.75 17.88
N ASN A 182 14.66 6.04 18.10
CA ASN A 182 13.97 6.86 17.10
C ASN A 182 14.86 7.15 15.88
N LEU A 183 16.17 7.41 16.05
CA LEU A 183 17.10 7.49 14.92
C LEU A 183 17.14 6.19 14.11
N GLY A 184 17.08 5.04 14.78
CA GLY A 184 17.04 3.74 14.12
C GLY A 184 15.80 3.51 13.25
N TRP A 185 14.68 4.15 13.61
CA TRP A 185 13.42 4.16 12.86
C TRP A 185 13.26 5.40 11.97
N THR A 186 14.34 6.08 11.66
CA THR A 186 14.36 7.17 10.69
C THR A 186 15.04 6.69 9.42
N ASP A 187 14.43 6.98 8.27
CA ASP A 187 15.01 6.63 6.97
C ASP A 187 16.43 7.19 6.82
N PRO A 188 17.38 6.41 6.27
CA PRO A 188 18.76 6.82 6.09
C PRO A 188 18.95 8.15 5.38
N LYS A 189 18.07 8.53 4.47
CA LYS A 189 18.13 9.82 3.77
C LYS A 189 18.08 10.98 4.75
N TYR A 190 17.16 10.97 5.71
CA TYR A 190 17.01 12.06 6.69
C TYR A 190 18.16 12.07 7.70
N LEU A 191 18.80 10.93 7.96
CA LEU A 191 19.99 10.85 8.81
C LEU A 191 21.23 11.50 8.19
N LEU A 192 21.21 11.79 6.88
CA LEU A 192 22.28 12.45 6.14
C LEU A 192 22.04 13.96 5.94
N GLU A 193 20.93 14.49 6.44
CA GLU A 193 20.53 15.89 6.30
C GLU A 193 20.43 16.56 7.69
N GLU A 194 20.63 17.91 7.74
CA GLU A 194 20.36 18.66 8.98
C GLU A 194 18.85 18.73 9.25
N PRO A 195 18.43 18.66 10.51
CA PRO A 195 19.25 18.69 11.73
C PRO A 195 19.77 17.32 12.20
N LEU A 196 19.34 16.20 11.57
CA LEU A 196 19.62 14.86 12.07
C LEU A 196 21.06 14.40 11.85
N ILE A 197 21.74 14.86 10.78
CA ILE A 197 23.14 14.47 10.54
C ILE A 197 24.05 14.84 11.71
N SER A 198 23.88 16.04 12.27
CA SER A 198 24.65 16.50 13.43
C SER A 198 24.35 15.66 14.69
N ILE A 199 23.10 15.20 14.87
CA ILE A 199 22.71 14.36 16.00
C ILE A 199 23.23 12.93 15.80
N ASN A 200 23.05 12.36 14.62
CA ASN A 200 23.50 11.01 14.28
C ASN A 200 25.01 10.83 14.43
N HIS A 201 25.81 11.85 14.10
CA HIS A 201 27.27 11.83 14.27
C HIS A 201 27.74 11.86 15.72
N LYS A 202 26.87 12.17 16.70
CA LYS A 202 27.26 12.12 18.13
C LYS A 202 27.48 10.71 18.63
N GLU A 203 26.74 9.74 18.08
CA GLU A 203 26.75 8.32 18.45
C GLU A 203 26.35 8.02 19.91
N SER A 204 26.59 8.95 20.85
CA SER A 204 26.25 8.83 22.28
C SER A 204 26.22 10.20 22.94
N ASN A 205 25.90 10.27 24.25
CA ASN A 205 25.83 11.50 25.05
C ASN A 205 24.86 12.53 24.47
N PHE A 206 23.71 12.04 24.04
CA PHE A 206 22.65 12.88 23.52
C PHE A 206 22.08 13.80 24.60
N THR A 207 21.42 14.87 24.16
CA THR A 207 20.74 15.82 25.02
C THR A 207 19.22 15.70 24.86
N GLU A 208 18.45 16.23 25.82
CA GLU A 208 16.99 16.32 25.70
C GLU A 208 16.58 17.14 24.47
N ASN A 209 17.39 18.12 24.06
CA ASN A 209 17.16 18.88 22.83
C ASN A 209 17.35 18.02 21.56
N ASP A 210 18.38 17.16 21.53
CA ASP A 210 18.54 16.21 20.40
C ASP A 210 17.32 15.31 20.27
N LYS A 211 16.84 14.79 21.40
CA LYS A 211 15.63 13.96 21.46
C LYS A 211 14.40 14.69 20.93
N ALA A 212 14.17 15.92 21.37
CA ALA A 212 13.06 16.75 20.89
C ALA A 212 13.17 16.99 19.38
N THR A 213 14.35 17.32 18.87
CA THR A 213 14.60 17.54 17.45
C THR A 213 14.30 16.29 16.60
N VAL A 214 14.67 15.09 17.07
CA VAL A 214 14.34 13.85 16.35
C VAL A 214 12.82 13.67 16.25
N LEU A 215 12.08 13.91 17.33
CA LEU A 215 10.62 13.81 17.34
C LEU A 215 9.95 14.86 16.45
N GLU A 216 10.48 16.09 16.40
CA GLU A 216 10.02 17.14 15.47
C GLU A 216 10.18 16.70 14.02
N VAL A 217 11.34 16.16 13.65
CA VAL A 217 11.57 15.63 12.29
C VAL A 217 10.63 14.46 11.97
N HIS A 218 10.38 13.56 12.93
CA HIS A 218 9.40 12.50 12.75
C HIS A 218 8.02 13.05 12.42
N MET A 219 7.56 14.09 13.13
CA MET A 219 6.27 14.71 12.85
C MET A 219 6.25 15.36 11.47
N ASP A 220 7.33 16.05 11.08
CA ASP A 220 7.45 16.66 9.74
C ASP A 220 7.39 15.63 8.62
N ILE A 221 7.95 14.43 8.83
CA ILE A 221 7.88 13.33 7.86
C ILE A 221 6.46 12.79 7.78
N ILE A 222 5.81 12.50 8.92
CA ILE A 222 4.44 11.97 8.98
C ILE A 222 3.48 12.89 8.22
N GLN A 223 3.58 14.20 8.44
CA GLN A 223 2.72 15.20 7.77
C GLN A 223 2.90 15.25 6.25
N LYS A 224 4.00 14.71 5.71
CA LYS A 224 4.29 14.68 4.27
C LYS A 224 3.78 13.42 3.58
N VAL A 225 3.50 12.33 4.29
CA VAL A 225 3.18 11.03 3.67
C VAL A 225 2.01 11.16 2.70
N ILE A 226 0.82 11.55 3.17
CA ILE A 226 -0.38 11.63 2.33
C ILE A 226 -0.26 12.73 1.26
N PRO A 227 0.19 13.97 1.57
CA PRO A 227 0.36 15.00 0.55
C PRO A 227 1.34 14.63 -0.57
N THR A 228 2.42 13.91 -0.26
CA THR A 228 3.41 13.51 -1.29
C THR A 228 2.85 12.43 -2.21
N HIS A 229 2.11 11.46 -1.70
CA HIS A 229 1.39 10.49 -2.54
C HIS A 229 0.39 11.20 -3.45
N LEU A 230 -0.41 12.13 -2.92
CA LEU A 230 -1.36 12.89 -3.73
C LEU A 230 -0.67 13.69 -4.84
N LYS A 231 0.46 14.34 -4.51
CA LYS A 231 1.26 15.08 -5.50
C LYS A 231 1.80 14.15 -6.59
N ALA A 232 2.39 13.03 -6.22
CA ALA A 232 2.93 12.06 -7.17
C ALA A 232 1.85 11.48 -8.11
N TYR A 233 0.62 11.26 -7.58
CA TYR A 233 -0.54 10.90 -8.38
C TYR A 233 -0.94 12.00 -9.38
N GLN A 234 -1.02 13.26 -8.93
CA GLN A 234 -1.34 14.41 -9.78
C GLN A 234 -0.30 14.66 -10.88
N GLU A 235 0.94 14.27 -10.64
CA GLU A 235 2.06 14.33 -11.60
C GLU A 235 2.13 13.09 -12.52
N ASN A 236 1.16 12.18 -12.42
CA ASN A 236 1.12 10.91 -13.16
C ASN A 236 2.35 10.01 -12.94
N ASN A 237 3.00 10.08 -11.77
CA ASN A 237 4.08 9.16 -11.42
C ASN A 237 3.55 7.84 -10.85
N ILE A 238 2.41 7.89 -10.16
CA ILE A 238 1.84 6.74 -9.45
C ILE A 238 0.33 6.63 -9.64
N GLU A 239 -0.18 5.42 -9.47
CA GLU A 239 -1.59 5.19 -9.13
C GLU A 239 -1.71 4.92 -7.63
N ILE A 240 -2.73 5.50 -6.97
CA ILE A 240 -3.02 5.22 -5.57
C ILE A 240 -4.31 4.41 -5.50
N ILE A 241 -4.27 3.33 -4.74
CA ILE A 241 -5.42 2.46 -4.49
C ILE A 241 -5.58 2.18 -2.99
N THR A 242 -6.61 1.44 -2.63
CA THR A 242 -6.87 1.05 -1.25
C THR A 242 -7.32 -0.42 -1.13
N THR A 243 -7.72 -0.83 0.07
CA THR A 243 -8.30 -2.15 0.34
C THR A 243 -9.73 -1.99 0.90
N PRO A 244 -10.52 -3.06 0.97
CA PRO A 244 -11.68 -3.09 1.84
C PRO A 244 -11.30 -2.71 3.29
N TYR A 245 -12.16 -1.95 3.97
CA TYR A 245 -11.90 -1.43 5.32
C TYR A 245 -11.49 -2.55 6.29
N ALA A 246 -10.48 -2.27 7.12
CA ALA A 246 -9.89 -3.21 8.08
C ALA A 246 -9.27 -4.49 7.46
N HIS A 247 -8.97 -4.48 6.16
CA HIS A 247 -8.22 -5.54 5.48
C HIS A 247 -8.79 -6.97 5.68
N PRO A 248 -10.12 -7.19 5.50
CA PRO A 248 -10.76 -8.47 5.77
C PRO A 248 -10.40 -9.51 4.72
N ILE A 249 -10.43 -10.79 5.13
CA ILE A 249 -10.55 -11.89 4.16
C ILE A 249 -11.99 -11.91 3.68
N LEU A 250 -12.26 -11.09 2.66
CA LEU A 250 -13.61 -10.73 2.22
C LEU A 250 -14.49 -11.95 1.89
N PRO A 251 -13.96 -13.03 1.25
CA PRO A 251 -14.71 -14.25 1.04
C PRO A 251 -15.22 -14.90 2.33
N LEU A 252 -14.41 -14.90 3.40
CA LEU A 252 -14.82 -15.48 4.69
C LEU A 252 -15.85 -14.62 5.43
N ILE A 253 -15.82 -13.29 5.25
CA ILE A 253 -16.87 -12.38 5.74
C ILE A 253 -18.17 -12.60 4.99
N HIS A 254 -18.10 -12.83 3.68
CA HIS A 254 -19.27 -13.15 2.88
C HIS A 254 -19.92 -14.48 3.29
N ASP A 255 -19.14 -15.55 3.36
CA ASP A 255 -19.57 -16.88 3.81
C ASP A 255 -18.33 -17.69 4.24
N SER A 256 -18.18 -17.94 5.54
CA SER A 256 -17.02 -18.68 6.07
C SER A 256 -16.93 -20.12 5.56
N ASN A 257 -18.01 -20.69 5.00
CA ASN A 257 -17.97 -21.99 4.33
C ASN A 257 -17.12 -21.99 3.05
N LEU A 258 -16.80 -20.83 2.47
CA LEU A 258 -15.84 -20.74 1.35
C LEU A 258 -14.45 -21.24 1.78
N GLY A 259 -14.12 -21.18 3.08
CA GLY A 259 -12.90 -21.76 3.62
C GLY A 259 -12.78 -23.27 3.45
N LYS A 260 -13.91 -23.98 3.32
CA LYS A 260 -13.93 -25.44 3.08
C LYS A 260 -13.55 -25.82 1.66
N ILE A 261 -13.54 -24.85 0.73
CA ILE A 261 -13.12 -25.08 -0.65
C ILE A 261 -11.59 -25.08 -0.66
N GLY A 262 -10.99 -26.21 -1.07
CA GLY A 262 -9.53 -26.39 -1.07
C GLY A 262 -8.93 -26.83 0.26
N ASP A 263 -9.70 -26.84 1.34
CA ASP A 263 -9.34 -27.44 2.63
C ASP A 263 -10.52 -28.23 3.21
N THR A 264 -10.52 -29.52 2.95
CA THR A 264 -11.58 -30.45 3.38
C THR A 264 -11.21 -31.25 4.64
N GLN A 265 -10.02 -31.03 5.20
CA GLN A 265 -9.49 -31.82 6.32
C GLN A 265 -9.44 -31.05 7.63
N SER A 266 -9.31 -29.72 7.59
CA SER A 266 -9.27 -28.90 8.79
C SER A 266 -10.62 -28.84 9.49
N PRO A 267 -10.66 -28.73 10.82
CA PRO A 267 -11.87 -28.40 11.53
C PRO A 267 -12.32 -26.98 11.17
N PHE A 268 -13.61 -26.69 11.28
CA PHE A 268 -14.17 -25.37 11.02
C PHE A 268 -14.95 -24.87 12.25
N PRO A 269 -15.23 -23.55 12.36
CA PRO A 269 -16.05 -22.98 13.41
C PRO A 269 -17.39 -23.72 13.54
N GLU A 270 -17.94 -23.75 14.75
CA GLU A 270 -19.25 -24.38 15.00
C GLU A 270 -20.38 -23.71 14.22
N LYS A 271 -20.27 -22.40 14.04
CA LYS A 271 -21.25 -21.58 13.34
C LYS A 271 -20.67 -21.02 12.04
N ASN A 272 -21.46 -21.11 10.99
CA ASN A 272 -21.13 -20.47 9.73
C ASN A 272 -21.35 -18.95 9.86
N TYR A 273 -20.28 -18.16 9.75
CA TYR A 273 -20.39 -16.72 9.59
C TYR A 273 -20.80 -16.42 8.14
N LYS A 274 -21.96 -15.82 7.95
CA LYS A 274 -22.51 -15.52 6.62
C LYS A 274 -23.28 -14.21 6.65
N TYR A 275 -22.57 -13.11 6.42
CA TYR A 275 -23.12 -11.77 6.41
C TYR A 275 -22.62 -10.99 5.18
N PRO A 276 -23.24 -11.24 3.99
CA PRO A 276 -22.89 -10.57 2.73
C PRO A 276 -22.91 -9.05 2.81
N GLU A 277 -23.82 -8.49 3.62
CA GLU A 277 -23.92 -7.06 3.87
C GLU A 277 -22.69 -6.48 4.56
N ASP A 278 -22.04 -7.22 5.47
CA ASP A 278 -20.81 -6.78 6.12
C ASP A 278 -19.67 -6.73 5.08
N ALA A 279 -19.60 -7.69 4.17
CA ALA A 279 -18.63 -7.68 3.08
C ALA A 279 -18.80 -6.45 2.17
N GLN A 280 -20.04 -6.09 1.80
CA GLN A 280 -20.29 -4.84 1.05
C GLN A 280 -19.86 -3.61 1.82
N VAL A 281 -20.17 -3.53 3.13
CA VAL A 281 -19.80 -2.39 3.98
C VAL A 281 -18.29 -2.21 4.06
N HIS A 282 -17.52 -3.31 4.10
CA HIS A 282 -16.05 -3.22 4.09
C HIS A 282 -15.53 -2.56 2.80
N VAL A 283 -16.07 -2.92 1.64
CA VAL A 283 -15.66 -2.31 0.35
C VAL A 283 -16.08 -0.85 0.30
N THR A 284 -17.36 -0.55 0.59
CA THR A 284 -17.89 0.82 0.60
C THR A 284 -17.11 1.74 1.54
N LYS A 285 -16.85 1.29 2.77
CA LYS A 285 -16.11 2.07 3.77
C LYS A 285 -14.64 2.25 3.40
N GLY A 286 -14.02 1.25 2.79
CA GLY A 286 -12.66 1.36 2.27
C GLY A 286 -12.54 2.46 1.25
N LYS A 287 -13.41 2.46 0.25
CA LYS A 287 -13.54 3.53 -0.76
C LYS A 287 -13.77 4.90 -0.12
N GLN A 288 -14.72 4.99 0.82
CA GLN A 288 -15.04 6.26 1.47
C GLN A 288 -13.85 6.86 2.23
N VAL A 289 -13.07 6.03 2.96
CA VAL A 289 -11.86 6.51 3.64
C VAL A 289 -10.84 7.01 2.63
N PHE A 290 -10.67 6.32 1.51
CA PHE A 290 -9.78 6.75 0.43
C PHE A 290 -10.22 8.11 -0.14
N GLU A 291 -11.48 8.25 -0.54
CA GLU A 291 -12.05 9.49 -1.09
C GLU A 291 -11.90 10.67 -0.12
N ASN A 292 -12.08 10.44 1.20
CA ASN A 292 -11.91 11.47 2.22
C ASN A 292 -10.45 11.96 2.34
N ASN A 293 -9.47 11.12 2.00
CA ASN A 293 -8.05 11.46 2.08
C ASN A 293 -7.51 12.09 0.79
N PHE A 294 -7.97 11.63 -0.37
CA PHE A 294 -7.40 12.01 -1.66
C PHE A 294 -8.33 12.87 -2.53
N GLY A 295 -9.64 12.90 -2.25
CA GLY A 295 -10.61 13.74 -2.98
C GLY A 295 -11.13 13.16 -4.29
N PHE A 296 -10.79 11.91 -4.62
CA PHE A 296 -11.26 11.17 -5.79
C PHE A 296 -11.46 9.68 -5.45
N PRO A 297 -12.30 8.92 -6.21
CA PRO A 297 -12.49 7.49 -5.97
C PRO A 297 -11.28 6.67 -6.45
N PRO A 298 -10.96 5.54 -5.80
CA PRO A 298 -9.95 4.61 -6.31
C PRO A 298 -10.50 3.86 -7.53
N ASN A 299 -9.67 3.66 -8.56
CA ASN A 299 -10.02 2.83 -9.71
C ASN A 299 -9.88 1.33 -9.40
N GLY A 300 -8.91 0.99 -8.57
CA GLY A 300 -8.61 -0.38 -8.17
C GLY A 300 -8.66 -0.59 -6.67
N MET A 301 -8.77 -1.84 -6.26
CA MET A 301 -8.61 -2.27 -4.87
C MET A 301 -7.74 -3.52 -4.77
N TRP A 302 -6.87 -3.54 -3.77
CA TRP A 302 -6.22 -4.75 -3.31
C TRP A 302 -7.13 -5.47 -2.32
N PRO A 303 -7.72 -6.64 -2.64
CA PRO A 303 -8.46 -7.44 -1.66
C PRO A 303 -7.53 -7.81 -0.49
N GLY A 304 -8.04 -7.78 0.74
CA GLY A 304 -7.24 -8.16 1.91
C GLY A 304 -6.57 -9.52 1.69
N GLU A 305 -5.24 -9.58 1.83
CA GLU A 305 -4.41 -10.76 1.56
C GLU A 305 -4.57 -11.34 0.13
N GLY A 306 -4.90 -10.51 -0.84
CA GLY A 306 -5.21 -10.99 -2.19
C GLY A 306 -6.30 -12.07 -2.22
N ALA A 307 -7.14 -12.13 -1.18
CA ALA A 307 -8.19 -13.13 -1.03
C ALA A 307 -9.38 -12.82 -1.93
N VAL A 308 -9.63 -13.69 -2.89
CA VAL A 308 -10.67 -13.53 -3.92
C VAL A 308 -11.56 -14.76 -4.01
N ALA A 309 -12.79 -14.56 -4.46
CA ALA A 309 -13.75 -15.59 -4.83
C ALA A 309 -14.78 -14.97 -5.79
N GLN A 310 -15.42 -15.77 -6.61
CA GLN A 310 -16.48 -15.34 -7.52
C GLN A 310 -17.60 -14.59 -6.79
N ASP A 311 -17.99 -15.07 -5.61
CA ASP A 311 -19.11 -14.55 -4.81
C ASP A 311 -18.93 -13.11 -4.32
N VAL A 312 -17.69 -12.61 -4.22
CA VAL A 312 -17.37 -11.29 -3.65
C VAL A 312 -17.10 -10.22 -4.71
N LEU A 313 -16.94 -10.57 -5.98
CA LEU A 313 -16.64 -9.63 -7.07
C LEU A 313 -17.71 -8.53 -7.20
N LYS A 314 -18.95 -8.87 -6.98
CA LYS A 314 -20.08 -7.92 -7.01
C LYS A 314 -19.93 -6.74 -6.06
N TYR A 315 -19.21 -6.90 -4.93
CA TYR A 315 -19.02 -5.82 -3.96
C TYR A 315 -18.07 -4.74 -4.49
N PHE A 316 -17.06 -5.13 -5.25
CA PHE A 316 -16.16 -4.23 -5.94
C PHE A 316 -16.89 -3.52 -7.09
N ASN A 317 -17.63 -4.27 -7.89
CA ASN A 317 -18.41 -3.71 -8.99
C ASN A 317 -19.47 -2.71 -8.52
N ASN A 318 -20.18 -2.99 -7.42
CA ASN A 318 -21.17 -2.08 -6.82
C ASN A 318 -20.58 -0.72 -6.44
N GLU A 319 -19.27 -0.66 -6.17
CA GLU A 319 -18.55 0.56 -5.83
C GLU A 319 -17.78 1.17 -7.02
N ASN A 320 -18.01 0.67 -8.23
CA ASN A 320 -17.31 1.08 -9.45
C ASN A 320 -15.79 0.88 -9.37
N ILE A 321 -15.34 -0.18 -8.71
CA ILE A 321 -13.95 -0.60 -8.74
C ILE A 321 -13.72 -1.38 -10.03
N SER A 322 -12.86 -0.85 -10.90
CA SER A 322 -12.62 -1.38 -12.24
C SER A 322 -11.72 -2.60 -12.22
N TRP A 323 -10.80 -2.68 -11.26
CA TRP A 323 -9.86 -3.78 -11.16
C TRP A 323 -9.49 -4.15 -9.72
N ILE A 324 -9.11 -5.42 -9.57
CA ILE A 324 -8.52 -5.99 -8.35
C ILE A 324 -7.26 -6.77 -8.72
N ALA A 325 -6.52 -7.25 -7.71
CA ALA A 325 -5.39 -8.13 -7.96
C ALA A 325 -5.32 -9.26 -6.93
N SER A 326 -4.58 -10.33 -7.29
CA SER A 326 -4.33 -11.49 -6.43
C SER A 326 -3.02 -12.19 -6.81
N GLY A 327 -2.79 -13.40 -6.31
CA GLY A 327 -1.63 -14.22 -6.66
C GLY A 327 -1.91 -15.28 -7.72
N GLU A 328 -0.88 -16.07 -8.04
CA GLU A 328 -0.99 -17.17 -9.02
C GLU A 328 -1.96 -18.28 -8.60
N GLN A 329 -2.20 -18.46 -7.31
CA GLN A 329 -2.96 -19.60 -6.79
C GLN A 329 -4.44 -19.58 -7.25
N PRO A 330 -5.18 -18.45 -7.11
CA PRO A 330 -6.54 -18.36 -7.68
C PRO A 330 -6.56 -18.60 -9.19
N LEU A 331 -5.62 -18.01 -9.95
CA LEU A 331 -5.53 -18.21 -11.40
C LEU A 331 -5.28 -19.66 -11.76
N SER A 332 -4.28 -20.30 -11.12
CA SER A 332 -3.93 -21.71 -11.30
C SER A 332 -5.14 -22.62 -11.13
N LYS A 333 -5.93 -22.38 -10.08
CA LYS A 333 -7.13 -23.17 -9.78
C LYS A 333 -8.31 -22.84 -10.69
N SER A 334 -8.50 -21.59 -11.06
CA SER A 334 -9.60 -21.17 -11.95
C SER A 334 -9.45 -21.75 -13.36
N LEU A 335 -8.22 -21.87 -13.84
CA LEU A 335 -7.90 -22.39 -15.18
C LEU A 335 -7.52 -23.87 -15.19
N ASP A 336 -7.45 -24.53 -14.02
CA ASP A 336 -6.94 -25.90 -13.85
C ASP A 336 -5.55 -26.10 -14.48
N VAL A 337 -4.65 -25.14 -14.25
CA VAL A 337 -3.27 -25.18 -14.75
C VAL A 337 -2.28 -25.09 -13.60
N ARG A 338 -1.05 -25.56 -13.84
CA ARG A 338 0.04 -25.42 -12.88
C ARG A 338 1.13 -24.52 -13.46
N PHE A 339 1.46 -23.45 -12.73
CA PHE A 339 2.58 -22.57 -13.03
C PHE A 339 3.87 -23.17 -12.46
N GLN A 340 4.70 -23.73 -13.32
CA GLN A 340 6.07 -24.16 -12.98
C GLN A 340 7.03 -23.02 -13.32
N ARG A 341 8.24 -23.10 -12.80
CA ARG A 341 9.30 -22.14 -13.13
C ARG A 341 10.38 -22.78 -13.98
N TRP A 342 10.77 -22.09 -15.02
CA TRP A 342 11.99 -22.42 -15.77
C TRP A 342 13.22 -21.88 -15.05
N VAL A 343 14.40 -22.28 -15.52
CA VAL A 343 15.66 -21.66 -15.06
C VAL A 343 15.56 -20.14 -15.27
N GLY A 344 15.90 -19.38 -14.23
CA GLY A 344 15.73 -17.91 -14.24
C GLY A 344 14.39 -17.41 -13.74
N GLY A 345 13.52 -18.29 -13.23
CA GLY A 345 12.31 -17.89 -12.52
C GLY A 345 11.08 -17.64 -13.39
N VAL A 346 11.20 -17.68 -14.71
CA VAL A 346 10.09 -17.41 -15.64
C VAL A 346 9.01 -18.48 -15.55
N SER A 347 7.74 -18.06 -15.56
CA SER A 347 6.60 -18.98 -15.60
C SER A 347 6.63 -19.89 -16.83
N SER A 348 6.26 -21.18 -16.63
CA SER A 348 6.08 -22.13 -17.73
C SER A 348 4.87 -21.84 -18.62
N LYS A 349 4.02 -20.91 -18.21
CA LYS A 349 2.81 -20.46 -18.92
C LYS A 349 2.71 -18.95 -18.87
N PRO A 350 3.67 -18.24 -19.51
CA PRO A 350 3.71 -16.80 -19.52
C PRO A 350 2.47 -16.21 -20.20
N GLU A 351 1.92 -16.87 -21.22
CA GLU A 351 0.71 -16.49 -21.95
C GLU A 351 -0.55 -16.42 -21.08
N LEU A 352 -0.56 -17.10 -19.93
CA LEU A 352 -1.68 -17.11 -18.98
C LEU A 352 -1.42 -16.18 -17.78
N LEU A 353 -0.16 -16.08 -17.33
CA LEU A 353 0.20 -15.33 -16.13
C LEU A 353 0.43 -13.85 -16.39
N TYR A 354 1.08 -13.50 -17.51
CA TYR A 354 1.51 -12.13 -17.79
C TYR A 354 0.46 -11.35 -18.57
N ARG A 355 -0.77 -11.41 -18.06
CA ARG A 355 -1.92 -10.66 -18.57
C ARG A 355 -2.99 -10.50 -17.51
N PRO A 356 -3.79 -9.44 -17.53
CA PRO A 356 -5.02 -9.38 -16.74
C PRO A 356 -6.12 -10.22 -17.38
N TRP A 357 -7.13 -10.53 -16.58
CA TRP A 357 -8.30 -11.26 -16.97
C TRP A 357 -9.57 -10.48 -16.60
N ASN A 358 -10.63 -10.62 -17.35
CA ASN A 358 -11.95 -10.23 -16.90
C ASN A 358 -12.56 -11.33 -16.03
N THR A 359 -13.29 -10.94 -14.99
CA THR A 359 -14.12 -11.85 -14.20
C THR A 359 -15.57 -11.53 -14.48
N LYS A 360 -16.36 -12.52 -14.87
CA LYS A 360 -17.75 -12.33 -15.27
C LYS A 360 -18.67 -12.31 -14.05
N LEU A 361 -19.53 -11.31 -13.95
CA LEU A 361 -20.59 -11.23 -12.95
C LEU A 361 -21.94 -11.71 -13.52
N ASP A 362 -22.86 -12.10 -12.62
CA ASP A 362 -24.20 -12.59 -13.00
C ASP A 362 -25.04 -11.56 -13.77
N ASN A 363 -24.78 -10.28 -13.56
CA ASN A 363 -25.46 -9.18 -14.26
C ASN A 363 -24.87 -8.86 -15.65
N GLY A 364 -23.82 -9.58 -16.06
CA GLY A 364 -23.11 -9.38 -17.33
C GLY A 364 -22.01 -8.32 -17.31
N GLU A 365 -21.82 -7.63 -16.17
CA GLU A 365 -20.67 -6.75 -15.94
C GLU A 365 -19.43 -7.56 -15.60
N SER A 366 -18.28 -6.89 -15.49
CA SER A 366 -16.99 -7.53 -15.16
C SER A 366 -16.10 -6.62 -14.33
N VAL A 367 -15.22 -7.25 -13.55
CA VAL A 367 -14.12 -6.59 -12.85
C VAL A 367 -12.82 -7.22 -13.39
N ALA A 368 -11.87 -6.41 -13.80
CA ALA A 368 -10.58 -6.92 -14.24
C ALA A 368 -9.75 -7.41 -13.03
N ILE A 369 -8.94 -8.44 -13.27
CA ILE A 369 -8.06 -8.98 -12.23
C ILE A 369 -6.65 -9.20 -12.77
N PHE A 370 -5.66 -8.67 -12.04
CA PHE A 370 -4.24 -8.90 -12.26
C PHE A 370 -3.72 -9.98 -11.31
N PHE A 371 -2.82 -10.83 -11.81
CA PHE A 371 -2.20 -11.87 -10.97
C PHE A 371 -0.70 -11.67 -10.88
N ARG A 372 -0.18 -11.57 -9.64
CA ARG A 372 1.24 -11.36 -9.42
C ARG A 372 2.07 -12.55 -9.88
N ASP A 373 3.26 -12.30 -10.38
CA ASP A 373 4.29 -13.32 -10.50
C ASP A 373 4.84 -13.59 -9.09
N ASN A 374 4.53 -14.77 -8.54
CA ASN A 374 4.94 -15.12 -7.18
C ASN A 374 6.47 -15.19 -7.04
N TYR A 375 7.19 -15.65 -8.08
CA TYR A 375 8.65 -15.74 -8.01
C TYR A 375 9.29 -14.36 -7.89
N LEU A 376 8.92 -13.41 -8.76
CA LEU A 376 9.45 -12.06 -8.70
C LEU A 376 9.03 -11.34 -7.42
N SER A 377 7.76 -11.46 -7.04
CA SER A 377 7.21 -10.79 -5.86
C SER A 377 7.83 -11.30 -4.56
N ASP A 378 7.98 -12.63 -4.40
CA ASP A 378 8.58 -13.21 -3.20
C ASP A 378 10.10 -12.95 -3.14
N ASN A 379 10.76 -12.78 -4.30
CA ASN A 379 12.17 -12.39 -4.35
C ASN A 379 12.42 -10.96 -3.87
N MET A 380 11.42 -10.08 -3.83
CA MET A 380 11.58 -8.78 -3.17
C MET A 380 12.05 -8.94 -1.72
N PHE A 381 11.58 -9.98 -1.01
CA PHE A 381 12.10 -10.33 0.32
C PHE A 381 13.45 -11.07 0.25
N ASN A 382 13.57 -12.07 -0.63
CA ASN A 382 14.73 -12.96 -0.70
C ASN A 382 16.03 -12.24 -1.11
N TYR A 383 15.93 -11.19 -1.92
CA TYR A 383 17.06 -10.37 -2.36
C TYR A 383 17.78 -9.69 -1.19
N SER A 384 17.12 -9.45 -0.06
CA SER A 384 17.73 -8.89 1.15
C SER A 384 18.92 -9.70 1.68
N SER A 385 18.96 -11.00 1.39
CA SER A 385 20.05 -11.92 1.77
C SER A 385 21.28 -11.86 0.85
N LYS A 386 21.18 -11.17 -0.29
CA LYS A 386 22.23 -11.07 -1.32
C LYS A 386 22.95 -9.71 -1.26
N ARG A 387 24.10 -9.63 -1.91
CA ARG A 387 24.68 -8.33 -2.25
C ARG A 387 23.75 -7.62 -3.24
N THR A 388 23.59 -6.32 -3.09
CA THR A 388 22.68 -5.51 -3.91
C THR A 388 22.93 -5.66 -5.40
N ASP A 389 24.19 -5.59 -5.85
CA ASP A 389 24.56 -5.74 -7.25
C ASP A 389 24.19 -7.11 -7.84
N LEU A 390 24.28 -8.17 -7.05
CA LEU A 390 23.88 -9.52 -7.47
C LEU A 390 22.36 -9.67 -7.51
N ALA A 391 21.65 -9.06 -6.56
CA ALA A 391 20.18 -9.05 -6.53
C ALA A 391 19.61 -8.31 -7.75
N VAL A 392 20.13 -7.13 -8.06
CA VAL A 392 19.75 -6.34 -9.23
C VAL A 392 20.06 -7.07 -10.54
N ALA A 393 21.27 -7.68 -10.65
CA ALA A 393 21.63 -8.45 -11.83
C ALA A 393 20.73 -9.69 -12.04
N GLU A 394 20.29 -10.34 -10.96
CA GLU A 394 19.35 -11.46 -11.04
C GLU A 394 17.96 -10.98 -11.49
N PHE A 395 17.47 -9.87 -10.95
CA PHE A 395 16.24 -9.24 -11.39
C PHE A 395 16.30 -8.90 -12.90
N GLU A 396 17.35 -8.19 -13.33
CA GLU A 396 17.57 -7.83 -14.74
C GLU A 396 17.58 -9.06 -15.65
N ASN A 397 18.32 -10.11 -15.25
CA ASN A 397 18.36 -11.36 -16.01
C ASN A 397 16.99 -12.04 -16.12
N THR A 398 16.19 -12.01 -15.04
CA THR A 398 14.82 -12.55 -15.07
C THR A 398 13.94 -11.78 -16.06
N MET A 399 14.03 -10.45 -16.10
CA MET A 399 13.29 -9.62 -17.05
C MET A 399 13.70 -9.92 -18.49
N ILE A 400 14.98 -10.07 -18.77
CA ILE A 400 15.49 -10.49 -20.12
C ILE A 400 14.91 -11.85 -20.51
N GLN A 401 14.89 -12.81 -19.61
CA GLN A 401 14.33 -14.14 -19.91
C GLN A 401 12.81 -14.10 -20.11
N ILE A 402 12.08 -13.25 -19.37
CA ILE A 402 10.65 -13.04 -19.59
C ILE A 402 10.44 -12.52 -21.02
N ARG A 403 11.16 -11.47 -21.43
CA ARG A 403 11.11 -10.95 -22.80
C ARG A 403 11.30 -12.05 -23.85
N GLU A 404 12.35 -12.88 -23.70
CA GLU A 404 12.64 -13.98 -24.62
C GLU A 404 11.49 -15.02 -24.68
N LYS A 405 10.85 -15.30 -23.55
CA LYS A 405 9.80 -16.32 -23.44
C LYS A 405 8.41 -15.82 -23.85
N THR A 406 8.23 -14.51 -23.88
CA THR A 406 6.98 -13.87 -24.30
C THR A 406 7.02 -13.40 -25.76
N THR A 407 8.18 -13.46 -26.40
CA THR A 407 8.32 -13.12 -27.83
C THR A 407 7.36 -13.95 -28.68
N GLY A 408 6.53 -13.28 -29.48
CA GLY A 408 5.56 -13.91 -30.38
C GLY A 408 4.19 -14.17 -29.76
N LEU A 409 3.92 -13.73 -28.53
CA LEU A 409 2.55 -13.64 -28.03
C LEU A 409 1.73 -12.66 -28.88
N GLU A 410 0.43 -12.90 -29.00
CA GLU A 410 -0.50 -12.05 -29.74
C GLU A 410 -0.90 -10.76 -28.99
N PHE A 411 -0.35 -10.54 -27.81
CA PHE A 411 -0.58 -9.38 -26.96
C PHE A 411 0.72 -8.98 -26.26
N THR A 412 0.84 -7.73 -25.84
CA THR A 412 1.98 -7.25 -25.06
C THR A 412 1.80 -7.68 -23.60
N PRO A 413 2.72 -8.52 -23.07
CA PRO A 413 2.60 -9.06 -21.72
C PRO A 413 2.76 -7.98 -20.66
N VAL A 414 2.02 -8.10 -19.54
CA VAL A 414 2.21 -7.31 -18.32
C VAL A 414 2.62 -8.21 -17.16
N VAL A 415 3.81 -7.99 -16.65
CA VAL A 415 4.36 -8.71 -15.50
C VAL A 415 3.96 -7.97 -14.23
N SER A 416 3.15 -8.60 -13.39
CA SER A 416 2.68 -8.00 -12.13
C SER A 416 3.59 -8.41 -10.97
N ILE A 417 4.26 -7.45 -10.36
CA ILE A 417 5.06 -7.60 -9.13
C ILE A 417 4.30 -6.91 -8.01
N ILE A 418 3.81 -7.69 -7.06
CA ILE A 418 3.02 -7.20 -5.92
C ILE A 418 3.65 -7.71 -4.64
N ALA A 419 4.06 -6.80 -3.78
CA ALA A 419 4.72 -7.12 -2.52
C ALA A 419 4.38 -6.10 -1.44
N ASP A 420 4.68 -6.43 -0.18
CA ASP A 420 4.56 -5.49 0.92
C ASP A 420 5.46 -4.27 0.70
N GLY A 421 4.99 -3.11 1.13
CA GLY A 421 5.68 -1.84 0.94
C GLY A 421 6.53 -1.40 2.13
N GLU A 422 6.51 -2.11 3.28
CA GLU A 422 7.25 -1.72 4.47
C GLU A 422 8.05 -2.85 5.13
N ASN A 423 7.53 -4.08 5.15
CA ASN A 423 7.96 -5.10 6.12
C ASN A 423 9.39 -5.63 5.92
N PHE A 424 9.94 -5.62 4.72
CA PHE A 424 11.21 -6.30 4.45
C PHE A 424 12.42 -5.36 4.23
N TRP A 425 12.20 -4.06 4.10
CA TRP A 425 13.29 -3.11 3.82
C TRP A 425 14.34 -3.07 4.92
N GLU A 426 13.93 -3.22 6.19
CA GLU A 426 14.86 -3.34 7.33
C GLU A 426 15.86 -4.50 7.20
N SER A 427 15.56 -5.49 6.39
CA SER A 427 16.44 -6.63 6.12
C SER A 427 17.49 -6.35 5.05
N TYR A 428 17.35 -5.26 4.32
CA TYR A 428 18.33 -4.83 3.31
C TYR A 428 19.44 -3.97 3.90
N SER A 429 20.57 -3.89 3.19
CA SER A 429 21.54 -2.84 3.41
C SER A 429 20.93 -1.49 3.07
N ASN A 430 21.26 -0.46 3.84
CA ASN A 430 20.78 0.91 3.59
C ASN A 430 19.26 0.99 3.36
N ASP A 431 18.52 0.16 4.12
CA ASP A 431 17.05 0.13 4.12
C ASP A 431 16.39 -0.09 2.74
N GLY A 432 17.07 -0.84 1.87
CA GLY A 432 16.57 -1.20 0.55
C GLY A 432 16.73 -0.15 -0.54
N ILE A 433 17.11 1.09 -0.23
CA ILE A 433 17.20 2.18 -1.22
C ILE A 433 18.15 1.82 -2.37
N ASP A 434 19.30 1.20 -2.09
CA ASP A 434 20.26 0.82 -3.13
C ASP A 434 19.71 -0.25 -4.06
N PHE A 435 18.90 -1.17 -3.54
CA PHE A 435 18.24 -2.20 -4.34
C PHE A 435 17.10 -1.60 -5.17
N LEU A 436 16.26 -0.75 -4.57
CA LEU A 436 15.17 -0.06 -5.27
C LEU A 436 15.70 0.81 -6.42
N ASN A 437 16.76 1.59 -6.18
CA ASN A 437 17.41 2.36 -7.24
C ASN A 437 17.89 1.43 -8.37
N GLY A 438 18.61 0.36 -8.05
CA GLY A 438 19.09 -0.57 -9.07
C GLY A 438 17.96 -1.26 -9.85
N MET A 439 16.86 -1.61 -9.20
CA MET A 439 15.67 -2.15 -9.84
C MET A 439 14.98 -1.12 -10.76
N TYR A 440 14.83 0.12 -10.30
CA TYR A 440 14.23 1.20 -11.09
C TYR A 440 15.12 1.60 -12.26
N ASP A 441 16.45 1.60 -12.09
CA ASP A 441 17.40 1.76 -13.20
C ASP A 441 17.21 0.69 -14.28
N VAL A 442 17.01 -0.59 -13.90
CA VAL A 442 16.73 -1.66 -14.87
C VAL A 442 15.41 -1.41 -15.61
N LEU A 443 14.36 -0.99 -14.90
CA LEU A 443 13.02 -0.78 -15.45
C LEU A 443 12.92 0.46 -16.35
N THR A 444 13.83 1.41 -16.23
CA THR A 444 13.85 2.65 -17.03
C THR A 444 14.98 2.71 -18.06
N LYS A 445 15.91 1.74 -18.02
CA LYS A 445 17.09 1.70 -18.89
C LYS A 445 16.80 1.21 -20.31
N TYR A 446 15.82 0.32 -20.47
CA TYR A 446 15.58 -0.39 -21.72
C TYR A 446 14.30 0.09 -22.40
N GLU A 447 14.35 0.41 -23.69
CA GLU A 447 13.19 0.78 -24.52
C GLU A 447 12.14 -0.35 -24.64
N TRP A 448 12.55 -1.60 -24.46
CA TRP A 448 11.65 -2.76 -24.53
C TRP A 448 10.90 -3.06 -23.23
N ILE A 449 11.18 -2.35 -22.12
CA ILE A 449 10.43 -2.39 -20.86
C ILE A 449 9.73 -1.04 -20.69
N GLN A 450 8.46 -1.08 -20.33
CA GLN A 450 7.74 0.08 -19.83
C GLN A 450 7.00 -0.29 -18.56
N THR A 451 7.14 0.53 -17.51
CA THR A 451 6.29 0.39 -16.33
C THR A 451 4.94 1.01 -16.59
N VAL A 452 3.90 0.43 -16.03
CA VAL A 452 2.51 0.84 -16.26
C VAL A 452 1.69 0.63 -14.98
N THR A 453 0.74 1.51 -14.72
CA THR A 453 -0.28 1.24 -13.69
C THR A 453 -1.36 0.33 -14.25
N PRO A 454 -2.07 -0.44 -13.40
CA PRO A 454 -3.19 -1.25 -13.86
C PRO A 454 -4.24 -0.46 -14.62
N SER A 455 -4.57 0.75 -14.17
CA SER A 455 -5.56 1.60 -14.85
C SER A 455 -5.10 2.03 -16.23
N GLU A 456 -3.83 2.45 -16.39
CA GLU A 456 -3.24 2.78 -17.70
C GLU A 456 -3.26 1.57 -18.65
N TYR A 457 -2.85 0.38 -18.15
CA TYR A 457 -2.87 -0.83 -18.97
C TYR A 457 -4.29 -1.19 -19.44
N LEU A 458 -5.27 -1.10 -18.55
CA LEU A 458 -6.67 -1.39 -18.90
C LEU A 458 -7.24 -0.36 -19.88
N GLU A 459 -6.89 0.91 -19.76
CA GLU A 459 -7.31 1.95 -20.71
C GLU A 459 -6.84 1.62 -22.13
N MET A 460 -5.63 1.11 -22.30
CA MET A 460 -5.06 0.70 -23.58
C MET A 460 -5.64 -0.62 -24.11
N HIS A 461 -5.92 -1.60 -23.24
CA HIS A 461 -6.13 -3.00 -23.63
C HIS A 461 -7.45 -3.63 -23.16
N GLN A 462 -8.36 -2.90 -22.49
CA GLN A 462 -9.59 -3.45 -21.86
C GLN A 462 -10.49 -4.28 -22.78
N ASN A 463 -10.48 -4.03 -24.08
CA ASN A 463 -11.32 -4.73 -25.06
C ASN A 463 -10.77 -6.12 -25.45
N ASN A 464 -9.58 -6.48 -24.99
CA ASN A 464 -8.85 -7.68 -25.40
C ASN A 464 -8.61 -8.67 -24.26
N LEU A 465 -9.34 -8.53 -23.12
CA LEU A 465 -9.14 -9.39 -21.98
C LEU A 465 -9.93 -10.70 -22.12
N ASP A 466 -9.25 -11.81 -21.92
CA ASP A 466 -9.91 -13.10 -21.76
C ASP A 466 -10.71 -13.17 -20.45
N VAL A 467 -11.66 -14.09 -20.36
CA VAL A 467 -12.61 -14.18 -19.25
C VAL A 467 -12.36 -15.41 -18.39
N ILE A 468 -12.29 -15.19 -17.07
CA ILE A 468 -12.43 -16.25 -16.07
C ILE A 468 -13.93 -16.38 -15.73
N GLU A 469 -14.55 -17.49 -16.12
CA GLU A 469 -15.97 -17.73 -15.89
C GLU A 469 -16.31 -18.00 -14.42
N ASN A 470 -15.37 -18.54 -13.65
CA ASN A 470 -15.53 -18.83 -12.22
C ASN A 470 -14.21 -18.67 -11.49
N LEU A 471 -14.08 -17.58 -10.74
CA LEU A 471 -12.87 -17.28 -9.97
C LEU A 471 -12.82 -18.16 -8.71
N TYR A 472 -11.80 -19.01 -8.64
CA TYR A 472 -11.61 -19.95 -7.54
C TYR A 472 -11.29 -19.25 -6.21
N PRO A 473 -11.93 -19.65 -5.09
CA PRO A 473 -11.67 -19.08 -3.76
C PRO A 473 -10.26 -19.40 -3.27
N ALA A 474 -9.40 -18.39 -3.21
CA ALA A 474 -8.02 -18.54 -2.75
C ALA A 474 -7.41 -17.17 -2.41
N SER A 475 -6.22 -17.20 -1.80
CA SER A 475 -5.42 -16.01 -1.49
C SER A 475 -4.19 -15.89 -2.39
N TRP A 476 -3.41 -14.82 -2.21
CA TRP A 476 -2.22 -14.56 -3.02
C TRP A 476 -1.07 -15.55 -2.81
N PHE A 477 -1.04 -16.28 -1.71
CA PHE A 477 0.03 -17.24 -1.43
C PHE A 477 -0.46 -18.68 -1.16
N GLN A 478 -1.77 -18.89 -0.99
CA GLN A 478 -2.33 -20.23 -0.76
C GLN A 478 -3.54 -20.52 -1.65
N PRO A 479 -3.74 -21.76 -2.08
CA PRO A 479 -4.91 -22.16 -2.89
C PRO A 479 -6.19 -22.34 -2.04
N ASN A 480 -6.26 -21.71 -0.87
CA ASN A 480 -7.36 -21.73 0.09
C ASN A 480 -7.20 -20.58 1.10
N TYR A 481 -7.96 -20.62 2.21
CA TYR A 481 -7.90 -19.63 3.30
C TYR A 481 -7.42 -20.21 4.63
N ALA A 482 -6.67 -21.31 4.61
CA ALA A 482 -6.26 -22.05 5.83
C ALA A 482 -5.36 -21.23 6.79
N THR A 483 -4.83 -20.07 6.37
CA THR A 483 -4.12 -19.13 7.26
C THR A 483 -5.05 -18.37 8.21
N TRP A 484 -6.34 -18.29 7.90
CA TRP A 484 -7.29 -17.44 8.64
C TRP A 484 -8.50 -18.20 9.20
N ILE A 485 -8.66 -19.47 8.86
CA ILE A 485 -9.73 -20.34 9.33
C ILE A 485 -9.29 -21.79 9.22
N GLY A 486 -9.51 -22.58 10.28
CA GLY A 486 -9.15 -23.99 10.28
C GLY A 486 -8.34 -24.44 11.50
N GLU A 487 -7.67 -23.52 12.18
CA GLU A 487 -6.99 -23.78 13.44
C GLU A 487 -7.88 -23.48 14.65
N VAL A 488 -7.54 -24.02 15.81
CA VAL A 488 -8.39 -23.92 17.02
C VAL A 488 -8.65 -22.48 17.43
N ASP A 489 -7.59 -21.65 17.48
CA ASP A 489 -7.69 -20.25 17.93
C ASP A 489 -8.42 -19.38 16.90
N GLU A 490 -8.20 -19.64 15.62
CA GLU A 490 -8.90 -18.95 14.52
C GLU A 490 -10.40 -19.29 14.56
N ASN A 491 -10.74 -20.57 14.66
CA ASN A 491 -12.13 -21.02 14.72
C ASN A 491 -12.85 -20.44 15.95
N LEU A 492 -12.17 -20.35 17.09
CA LEU A 492 -12.71 -19.70 18.28
C LEU A 492 -12.96 -18.20 18.04
N ALA A 493 -12.05 -17.52 17.34
CA ALA A 493 -12.24 -16.11 16.97
C ALA A 493 -13.46 -15.93 16.03
N TRP A 494 -13.66 -16.82 15.05
CA TRP A 494 -14.82 -16.80 14.18
C TRP A 494 -16.13 -17.07 14.95
N ASP A 495 -16.14 -18.00 15.91
CA ASP A 495 -17.31 -18.27 16.76
C ASP A 495 -17.66 -17.07 17.64
N TYR A 496 -16.66 -16.35 18.18
CA TYR A 496 -16.88 -15.08 18.91
C TYR A 496 -17.43 -13.99 17.99
N LEU A 497 -16.87 -13.84 16.79
CA LEU A 497 -17.34 -12.86 15.82
C LEU A 497 -18.79 -13.15 15.42
N TYR A 498 -19.12 -14.41 15.15
CA TYR A 498 -20.49 -14.84 14.88
C TYR A 498 -21.44 -14.44 16.01
N LYS A 499 -21.06 -14.73 17.28
CA LYS A 499 -21.88 -14.40 18.43
C LYS A 499 -22.13 -12.90 18.56
N VAL A 500 -21.11 -12.09 18.44
CA VAL A 500 -21.23 -10.61 18.51
C VAL A 500 -22.14 -10.10 17.39
N ARG A 501 -22.00 -10.65 16.19
CA ARG A 501 -22.81 -10.24 15.04
C ARG A 501 -24.27 -10.66 15.18
N ASP A 502 -24.53 -11.85 15.75
CA ASP A 502 -25.88 -12.35 16.05
C ASP A 502 -26.56 -11.51 17.14
N ASP A 503 -25.83 -11.20 18.23
CA ASP A 503 -26.32 -10.32 19.30
C ASP A 503 -26.67 -8.91 18.74
N PHE A 504 -25.87 -8.39 17.79
CA PHE A 504 -26.18 -7.14 17.10
C PHE A 504 -27.48 -7.22 16.30
N GLU A 505 -27.73 -8.28 15.54
CA GLU A 505 -29.00 -8.45 14.78
C GLU A 505 -30.21 -8.53 15.73
N ILE A 506 -30.07 -9.24 16.86
CA ILE A 506 -31.14 -9.30 17.88
C ILE A 506 -31.44 -7.89 18.41
N ALA A 507 -30.40 -7.11 18.75
CA ALA A 507 -30.57 -5.75 19.27
C ALA A 507 -31.20 -4.81 18.23
N LYS A 508 -30.74 -4.87 16.98
CA LYS A 508 -31.27 -4.10 15.85
C LYS A 508 -32.77 -4.38 15.62
N ASN A 509 -33.17 -5.65 15.64
CA ASN A 509 -34.55 -6.05 15.45
C ASN A 509 -35.45 -5.66 16.64
N SER A 510 -34.92 -5.66 17.86
CA SER A 510 -35.63 -5.21 19.06
C SER A 510 -35.93 -3.71 19.04
N ASN A 511 -35.00 -2.89 18.56
CA ASN A 511 -35.17 -1.44 18.44
C ASN A 511 -36.12 -1.01 17.30
N ASN A 512 -36.34 -1.85 16.29
CA ASN A 512 -37.29 -1.58 15.20
C ASN A 512 -38.76 -1.84 15.59
N HIS A 513 -39.01 -2.38 16.79
CA HIS A 513 -40.35 -2.65 17.32
C HIS A 513 -40.75 -1.72 18.49
N SER A 514 -39.92 -0.71 18.81
CA SER A 514 -40.19 0.36 19.78
C SER A 514 -40.37 1.71 19.07
#